data_266ba4ac7b73f470d31befe1b35f326c
#
_entry.id   266ba4ac7b73f470d31befe1b35f326c
#
_cell.length_a   1.000
_cell.length_b   1.000
_cell.length_c   1.000
_cell.angle_alpha   90.00
_cell.angle_beta   90.00
_cell.angle_gamma   90.00
#
_symmetry.space_group_name_H-M   'P 1'
#
loop_
_entity.id
_entity.type
_entity.pdbx_description
1 polymer ?
#
loop_
_entity_poly.entity_id
_entity_poly.type
_entity_poly.pdbx_seq_one_letter_code
_entity_poly.pdbx_strand_id
1 'polypeptide(L)'
;EYLRRKYVCKNQIKKGVSGVREAIEYLKKGYSIALMIDQRVSEGEKINFFGKSALTTTLPAQLALKFDLSIIPVFIERDQNDNFKIKFYQEIEPKSFDNKSDLTDKLNKVIEEMIVYRPEGWIWTHNRWK
;
A
#
# COMPACT_ATOMS: atom_id res chain seq x y z
N GLU A 1 17.31 6.35 -6.70
CA GLU A 1 17.18 6.75 -5.29
C GLU A 1 17.38 8.26 -5.09
N TYR A 2 18.42 8.88 -5.68
CA TYR A 2 18.71 10.32 -5.55
C TYR A 2 17.50 11.21 -5.88
N LEU A 3 16.82 11.01 -7.02
CA LEU A 3 15.66 11.81 -7.44
C LEU A 3 14.50 11.68 -6.46
N ARG A 4 14.24 10.47 -5.95
CA ARG A 4 13.18 10.25 -4.95
C ARG A 4 13.47 11.00 -3.65
N ARG A 5 14.72 10.97 -3.17
CA ARG A 5 15.12 11.70 -1.96
C ARG A 5 15.03 13.21 -2.14
N LYS A 6 15.37 13.69 -3.34
CA LYS A 6 15.38 15.13 -3.63
C LYS A 6 13.98 15.71 -3.83
N TYR A 7 13.09 14.99 -4.55
CA TYR A 7 11.83 15.55 -5.03
C TYR A 7 10.57 14.93 -4.40
N VAL A 8 10.67 13.78 -3.74
CA VAL A 8 9.51 13.10 -3.15
C VAL A 8 9.60 13.10 -1.63
N CYS A 9 10.57 12.39 -1.07
CA CYS A 9 10.75 12.30 0.38
C CYS A 9 12.20 12.01 0.71
N LYS A 10 12.79 12.77 1.63
CA LYS A 10 14.18 12.58 2.07
C LYS A 10 14.40 11.21 2.70
N ASN A 11 13.42 10.73 3.45
CA ASN A 11 13.48 9.47 4.16
C ASN A 11 12.93 8.34 3.28
N GLN A 12 13.82 7.59 2.64
CA GLN A 12 13.49 6.44 1.80
C GLN A 12 13.90 5.15 2.51
N ILE A 13 12.91 4.35 2.90
CA ILE A 13 13.11 3.09 3.60
C ILE A 13 13.41 1.99 2.58
N LYS A 14 14.44 1.18 2.82
CA LYS A 14 14.82 0.04 1.96
C LYS A 14 13.86 -1.14 2.16
N LYS A 15 13.75 -2.01 1.15
CA LYS A 15 13.02 -3.27 1.28
C LYS A 15 13.74 -4.23 2.24
N GLY A 16 12.98 -5.14 2.86
CA GLY A 16 13.50 -6.19 3.73
C GLY A 16 13.37 -5.89 5.23
N VAL A 17 13.89 -6.80 6.04
CA VAL A 17 13.72 -6.77 7.52
C VAL A 17 14.29 -5.49 8.13
N SER A 18 15.43 -5.00 7.65
CA SER A 18 16.02 -3.75 8.13
C SER A 18 15.11 -2.55 7.87
N GLY A 19 14.46 -2.52 6.70
CA GLY A 19 13.51 -1.46 6.36
C GLY A 19 12.25 -1.50 7.22
N VAL A 20 11.76 -2.68 7.58
CA VAL A 20 10.62 -2.80 8.51
C VAL A 20 10.98 -2.25 9.89
N ARG A 21 12.20 -2.51 10.40
CA ARG A 21 12.67 -1.94 11.67
C ARG A 21 12.75 -0.42 11.61
N GLU A 22 13.32 0.12 10.53
CA GLU A 22 13.40 1.57 10.29
C GLU A 22 12.00 2.20 10.21
N ALA A 23 11.04 1.56 9.52
CA ALA A 23 9.65 2.00 9.47
C ALA A 23 9.03 2.10 10.87
N ILE A 24 9.24 1.09 11.70
CA ILE A 24 8.74 1.08 13.09
C ILE A 24 9.35 2.23 13.91
N GLU A 25 10.63 2.52 13.73
CA GLU A 25 11.27 3.66 14.40
C GLU A 25 10.67 5.00 13.98
N TYR A 26 10.37 5.19 12.69
CA TYR A 26 9.68 6.38 12.21
C TYR A 26 8.26 6.48 12.77
N LEU A 27 7.49 5.39 12.79
CA LEU A 27 6.15 5.37 13.39
C LEU A 27 6.18 5.77 14.87
N LYS A 28 7.13 5.24 15.65
CA LYS A 28 7.31 5.60 17.08
C LYS A 28 7.68 7.08 17.28
N LYS A 29 8.25 7.73 16.28
CA LYS A 29 8.57 9.16 16.28
C LYS A 29 7.42 10.03 15.76
N GLY A 30 6.24 9.44 15.49
CA GLY A 30 5.06 10.14 15.00
C GLY A 30 5.04 10.43 13.49
N TYR A 31 5.89 9.76 12.70
CA TYR A 31 5.85 9.88 11.24
C TYR A 31 4.82 8.95 10.63
N SER A 32 4.27 9.35 9.49
CA SER A 32 3.46 8.47 8.63
C SER A 32 4.37 7.69 7.68
N ILE A 33 3.94 6.49 7.27
CA ILE A 33 4.64 5.65 6.30
C ILE A 33 3.79 5.52 5.03
N ALA A 34 4.36 5.85 3.88
CA ALA A 34 3.74 5.60 2.59
C ALA A 34 4.22 4.25 2.02
N LEU A 35 3.28 3.39 1.63
CA LEU A 35 3.56 2.07 1.09
C LEU A 35 2.83 1.87 -0.24
N MET A 36 3.55 1.31 -1.22
CA MET A 36 2.99 0.82 -2.48
C MET A 36 2.65 -0.66 -2.30
N ILE A 37 1.37 -1.01 -2.33
CA ILE A 37 0.89 -2.34 -1.95
C ILE A 37 0.23 -3.11 -3.09
N ASP A 38 0.15 -2.53 -4.27
CA ASP A 38 -0.45 -3.11 -5.47
C ASP A 38 0.41 -4.20 -6.13
N GLN A 39 1.68 -4.31 -5.75
CA GLN A 39 2.63 -5.24 -6.33
C GLN A 39 2.64 -6.59 -5.61
N ARG A 40 2.99 -7.65 -6.37
CA ARG A 40 3.29 -8.97 -5.81
C ARG A 40 4.55 -8.92 -4.94
N VAL A 41 4.54 -9.64 -3.83
CA VAL A 41 5.72 -9.88 -2.98
C VAL A 41 5.93 -11.37 -2.78
N SER A 42 7.17 -11.85 -2.92
CA SER A 42 7.49 -13.29 -2.85
C SER A 42 7.18 -13.90 -1.48
N GLU A 43 7.39 -13.15 -0.42
CA GLU A 43 7.12 -13.54 0.98
C GLU A 43 5.70 -13.15 1.44
N GLY A 44 4.81 -12.82 0.49
CA GLY A 44 3.43 -12.44 0.78
C GLY A 44 2.55 -13.62 1.16
N GLU A 45 1.41 -13.32 1.73
CA GLU A 45 0.34 -14.30 1.96
C GLU A 45 -0.58 -14.38 0.74
N LYS A 46 -1.20 -15.55 0.55
CA LYS A 46 -2.19 -15.76 -0.50
C LYS A 46 -3.50 -15.11 -0.09
N ILE A 47 -3.78 -13.94 -0.63
CA ILE A 47 -5.01 -13.17 -0.39
C ILE A 47 -5.74 -13.00 -1.73
N ASN A 48 -7.07 -12.90 -1.68
CA ASN A 48 -7.89 -12.69 -2.87
C ASN A 48 -7.56 -11.34 -3.52
N PHE A 49 -7.45 -11.36 -4.86
CA PHE A 49 -7.29 -10.17 -5.68
C PHE A 49 -7.96 -10.40 -7.05
N PHE A 50 -9.03 -9.67 -7.34
CA PHE A 50 -9.92 -9.91 -8.49
C PHE A 50 -10.39 -11.36 -8.61
N GLY A 51 -10.84 -11.95 -7.50
CA GLY A 51 -11.36 -13.32 -7.46
C GLY A 51 -10.30 -14.42 -7.58
N LYS A 52 -9.01 -14.06 -7.63
CA LYS A 52 -7.89 -15.01 -7.72
C LYS A 52 -6.92 -14.83 -6.57
N SER A 53 -6.33 -15.93 -6.11
CA SER A 53 -5.30 -15.90 -5.07
C SER A 53 -4.03 -15.21 -5.58
N ALA A 54 -3.54 -14.21 -4.86
CA ALA A 54 -2.32 -13.48 -5.18
C ALA A 54 -1.43 -13.28 -3.95
N LEU A 55 -0.11 -13.42 -4.12
CA LEU A 55 0.85 -13.18 -3.03
C LEU A 55 0.87 -11.67 -2.70
N THR A 56 0.34 -11.33 -1.54
CA THR A 56 0.11 -9.95 -1.08
C THR A 56 0.88 -9.67 0.19
N THR A 57 1.47 -8.48 0.28
CA THR A 57 2.12 -8.04 1.52
C THR A 57 1.06 -7.79 2.61
N THR A 58 1.25 -8.38 3.76
CA THR A 58 0.42 -8.10 4.96
C THR A 58 1.04 -7.03 5.86
N LEU A 59 2.19 -6.48 5.47
CA LEU A 59 2.93 -5.50 6.29
C LEU A 59 2.09 -4.28 6.70
N PRO A 60 1.30 -3.64 5.82
CA PRO A 60 0.46 -2.50 6.21
C PRO A 60 -0.53 -2.88 7.30
N ALA A 61 -1.21 -4.01 7.14
CA ALA A 61 -2.17 -4.51 8.12
C ALA A 61 -1.50 -4.87 9.45
N GLN A 62 -0.32 -5.51 9.41
CA GLN A 62 0.45 -5.82 10.63
C GLN A 62 0.86 -4.58 11.40
N LEU A 63 1.35 -3.53 10.70
CA LEU A 63 1.74 -2.28 11.35
C LEU A 63 0.51 -1.54 11.91
N ALA A 64 -0.58 -1.46 11.15
CA ALA A 64 -1.81 -0.81 11.57
C ALA A 64 -2.40 -1.47 12.83
N LEU A 65 -2.56 -2.79 12.84
CA LEU A 65 -3.08 -3.53 13.99
C LEU A 65 -2.14 -3.45 15.20
N LYS A 66 -0.83 -3.52 14.98
CA LYS A 66 0.14 -3.51 16.09
C LYS A 66 0.26 -2.16 16.79
N PHE A 67 0.16 -1.07 16.04
CA PHE A 67 0.40 0.28 16.54
C PHE A 67 -0.88 1.14 16.58
N ASP A 68 -2.05 0.52 16.32
CA ASP A 68 -3.34 1.20 16.28
C ASP A 68 -3.33 2.41 15.33
N LEU A 69 -2.94 2.17 14.08
CA LEU A 69 -2.76 3.21 13.07
C LEU A 69 -3.84 3.11 12.00
N SER A 70 -4.53 4.20 11.74
CA SER A 70 -5.44 4.30 10.60
C SER A 70 -4.66 4.19 9.27
N ILE A 71 -5.26 3.52 8.29
CA ILE A 71 -4.74 3.44 6.92
C ILE A 71 -5.55 4.37 6.04
N ILE A 72 -4.88 5.31 5.39
CA ILE A 72 -5.51 6.22 4.44
C ILE A 72 -5.15 5.77 3.02
N PRO A 73 -6.10 5.22 2.24
CA PRO A 73 -5.86 4.90 0.84
C PRO A 73 -5.67 6.17 0.03
N VAL A 74 -4.69 6.16 -0.86
CA VAL A 74 -4.36 7.31 -1.71
C VAL A 74 -4.30 6.85 -3.16
N PHE A 75 -5.01 7.56 -4.03
CA PHE A 75 -5.00 7.33 -5.46
C PHE A 75 -4.44 8.54 -6.19
N ILE A 76 -3.59 8.29 -7.18
CA ILE A 76 -3.00 9.33 -8.02
C ILE A 76 -3.45 9.07 -9.45
N GLU A 77 -4.09 10.04 -10.06
CA GLU A 77 -4.46 10.01 -11.46
C GLU A 77 -3.80 11.13 -12.25
N ARG A 78 -3.49 10.87 -13.52
CA ARG A 78 -2.98 11.85 -14.48
C ARG A 78 -4.11 12.24 -15.41
N ASP A 79 -4.34 13.53 -15.58
CA ASP A 79 -5.32 14.05 -16.54
C ASP A 79 -4.73 14.19 -17.96
N GLN A 80 -5.57 14.58 -18.92
CA GLN A 80 -5.18 14.75 -20.31
C GLN A 80 -4.16 15.90 -20.54
N ASN A 81 -4.03 16.81 -19.58
CA ASN A 81 -3.10 17.94 -19.62
C ASN A 81 -1.82 17.65 -18.82
N ASP A 82 -1.55 16.39 -18.54
CA ASP A 82 -0.39 15.96 -17.76
C ASP A 82 -0.34 16.47 -16.30
N ASN A 83 -1.47 16.94 -15.76
CA ASN A 83 -1.58 17.27 -14.35
C ASN A 83 -1.88 16.03 -13.52
N PHE A 84 -1.39 16.00 -12.29
CA PHE A 84 -1.65 14.94 -11.34
C PHE A 84 -2.68 15.39 -10.31
N LYS A 85 -3.71 14.56 -10.10
CA LYS A 85 -4.65 14.71 -9.01
C LYS A 85 -4.39 13.62 -7.97
N ILE A 86 -4.27 14.03 -6.71
CA ILE A 86 -4.12 13.11 -5.58
C ILE A 86 -5.42 13.11 -4.82
N LYS A 87 -6.01 11.91 -4.68
CA LYS A 87 -7.26 11.70 -3.94
C LYS A 87 -6.95 10.89 -2.69
N PHE A 88 -7.28 11.44 -1.53
CA PHE A 88 -7.28 10.74 -0.26
C PHE A 88 -8.68 10.21 0.00
N TYR A 89 -8.79 8.92 0.30
CA TYR A 89 -10.04 8.27 0.64
C TYR A 89 -10.26 8.30 2.16
N GLN A 90 -11.44 7.87 2.57
CA GLN A 90 -11.75 7.70 3.97
C GLN A 90 -10.78 6.71 4.62
N GLU A 91 -10.35 7.00 5.82
CA GLU A 91 -9.49 6.15 6.60
C GLU A 91 -10.12 4.78 6.89
N ILE A 92 -9.29 3.78 7.01
CA ILE A 92 -9.65 2.43 7.43
C ILE A 92 -9.09 2.22 8.82
N GLU A 93 -10.02 2.08 9.77
CA GLU A 93 -9.70 1.86 11.18
C GLU A 93 -9.30 0.40 11.41
N PRO A 94 -8.10 0.10 11.95
CA PRO A 94 -7.64 -1.26 12.16
C PRO A 94 -8.51 -2.02 13.16
N LYS A 95 -9.07 -1.36 14.15
CA LYS A 95 -9.95 -1.97 15.17
C LYS A 95 -11.23 -2.62 14.61
N SER A 96 -11.59 -2.32 13.39
CA SER A 96 -12.74 -2.93 12.71
C SER A 96 -12.43 -4.33 12.14
N PHE A 97 -11.21 -4.84 12.33
CA PHE A 97 -10.76 -6.12 11.78
C PHE A 97 -10.14 -7.00 12.86
N ASP A 98 -10.51 -8.29 12.83
CA ASP A 98 -10.04 -9.26 13.82
C ASP A 98 -8.59 -9.68 13.59
N ASN A 99 -8.12 -9.63 12.34
CA ASN A 99 -6.78 -10.09 11.98
C ASN A 99 -6.21 -9.38 10.75
N LYS A 100 -4.91 -9.61 10.52
CA LYS A 100 -4.18 -9.00 9.39
C LYS A 100 -4.67 -9.45 8.01
N SER A 101 -5.20 -10.68 7.89
CA SER A 101 -5.65 -11.21 6.59
C SER A 101 -6.93 -10.52 6.14
N ASP A 102 -7.88 -10.30 7.05
CA ASP A 102 -9.13 -9.60 6.77
C ASP A 102 -8.88 -8.12 6.40
N LEU A 103 -8.00 -7.45 7.15
CA LEU A 103 -7.60 -6.09 6.82
C LEU A 103 -6.85 -6.03 5.47
N THR A 104 -5.99 -7.01 5.16
CA THR A 104 -5.30 -7.07 3.86
C THR A 104 -6.28 -7.33 2.72
N ASP A 105 -7.28 -8.20 2.90
CA ASP A 105 -8.36 -8.42 1.92
C ASP A 105 -9.13 -7.12 1.66
N LYS A 106 -9.47 -6.36 2.72
CA LYS A 106 -10.08 -5.03 2.57
C LYS A 106 -9.21 -4.08 1.76
N LEU A 107 -7.90 -4.05 2.02
CA LEU A 107 -6.96 -3.21 1.25
C LEU A 107 -6.91 -3.63 -0.22
N ASN A 108 -6.90 -4.93 -0.52
CA ASN A 108 -6.99 -5.43 -1.89
C ASN A 108 -8.28 -4.96 -2.59
N LYS A 109 -9.43 -5.03 -1.94
CA LYS A 109 -10.71 -4.54 -2.50
C LYS A 109 -10.66 -3.06 -2.84
N VAL A 110 -10.05 -2.24 -1.99
CA VAL A 110 -9.87 -0.82 -2.27
C VAL A 110 -8.98 -0.60 -3.50
N ILE A 111 -7.89 -1.38 -3.65
CA ILE A 111 -7.04 -1.31 -4.84
C ILE A 111 -7.82 -1.78 -6.09
N GLU A 112 -8.61 -2.84 -5.99
CA GLU A 112 -9.46 -3.32 -7.09
C GLU A 112 -10.42 -2.22 -7.58
N GLU A 113 -11.08 -1.52 -6.66
CA GLU A 113 -11.96 -0.39 -6.99
C GLU A 113 -11.20 0.74 -7.70
N MET A 114 -9.99 1.08 -7.25
CA MET A 114 -9.13 2.07 -7.88
C MET A 114 -8.71 1.65 -9.30
N ILE A 115 -8.36 0.37 -9.49
CA ILE A 115 -7.98 -0.18 -10.79
C ILE A 115 -9.17 -0.21 -11.75
N VAL A 116 -10.36 -0.61 -11.28
CA VAL A 116 -11.60 -0.61 -12.10
C VAL A 116 -11.96 0.81 -12.51
N TYR A 117 -11.78 1.79 -11.64
CA TYR A 117 -12.04 3.21 -11.94
C TYR A 117 -11.11 3.76 -13.03
N ARG A 118 -9.82 3.36 -13.04
CA ARG A 118 -8.80 3.82 -14.00
C ARG A 118 -7.87 2.67 -14.40
N PRO A 119 -8.35 1.70 -15.18
CA PRO A 119 -7.58 0.50 -15.52
C PRO A 119 -6.33 0.80 -16.35
N GLU A 120 -6.33 1.85 -17.15
CA GLU A 120 -5.18 2.29 -17.93
C GLU A 120 -4.01 2.81 -17.08
N GLY A 121 -4.27 3.22 -15.85
CA GLY A 121 -3.25 3.71 -14.92
C GLY A 121 -2.48 2.62 -14.20
N TRP A 122 -2.92 1.36 -14.28
CA TRP A 122 -2.27 0.26 -13.58
C TRP A 122 -1.26 -0.48 -14.48
N ILE A 123 -0.16 -0.94 -13.89
CA ILE A 123 0.90 -1.64 -14.64
C ILE A 123 0.54 -3.11 -14.84
N TRP A 124 -0.24 -3.42 -15.86
CA TRP A 124 -0.70 -4.77 -16.20
C TRP A 124 0.41 -5.76 -16.54
N THR A 125 1.56 -5.30 -17.00
CA THR A 125 2.73 -6.14 -17.32
C THR A 125 3.38 -6.73 -16.07
N HIS A 126 3.10 -6.18 -14.89
CA HIS A 126 3.51 -6.77 -13.61
C HIS A 126 2.55 -7.90 -13.25
N ASN A 127 2.97 -9.16 -13.49
CA ASN A 127 2.12 -10.31 -13.23
C ASN A 127 1.83 -10.47 -11.73
N ARG A 128 0.69 -9.95 -11.30
CA ARG A 128 0.28 -9.89 -9.89
C ARG A 128 -0.06 -11.27 -9.31
N TRP A 129 -0.42 -12.23 -10.17
CA TRP A 129 -0.91 -13.58 -9.77
C TRP A 129 0.12 -14.70 -10.00
N LYS A 130 1.29 -14.42 -10.52
CA LYS A 130 2.30 -15.42 -10.87
C LYS A 130 3.00 -15.99 -9.63
#